data_6ece40b11d7fb1fb5fa6efaea16f1ad6
#
_entry.id   6ece40b11d7fb1fb5fa6efaea16f1ad6
#
_cell.length_a   1.000
_cell.length_b   1.000
_cell.length_c   1.000
_cell.angle_alpha   90.00
_cell.angle_beta   90.00
_cell.angle_gamma   90.00
#
_symmetry.space_group_name_H-M   'P 1'
#
loop_
_entity.id
_entity.type
_entity.pdbx_description
1 polymer ?
#
loop_
_entity_poly.entity_id
_entity_poly.type
_entity_poly.pdbx_seq_one_letter_code
_entity_poly.pdbx_strand_id
1 'polypeptide(L)'
;MWNRAELGTGKPLVLLHGIGMSHKAWSPIIQQLSKSRRVMAFDVAGFGDSPSLGASVQPTIHNLVSALERELKTIGIHEPVDIVGNSMGGWMALEAARVGLASSVVAISPAGLWDESPAHVKMVFFSLRNAIKFMPNISRQMMGFALFRELLLAIPIGTGGRNISRKDALNSIDDFSKATDFDRKFANVGRFIGGKDIQVPLTIAFGTKDWLLRKKNCQNKSELPDHVNWLEPRDWGHVPMWKDPQGVADLILKNISA
;
A
#
# COMPACT_ATOMS: atom_id res chain seq x y z
N MET A 1 11.04 11.82 11.82
CA MET A 1 11.48 11.17 10.57
C MET A 1 10.79 9.83 10.48
N TRP A 2 10.24 9.48 9.30
CA TRP A 2 9.63 8.18 9.08
C TRP A 2 10.68 7.09 8.99
N ASN A 3 10.38 5.92 9.55
CA ASN A 3 11.18 4.73 9.35
C ASN A 3 11.08 4.26 7.91
N ARG A 4 12.18 3.71 7.35
CA ARG A 4 12.19 3.17 6.00
C ARG A 4 13.28 2.12 5.82
N ALA A 5 13.06 1.22 4.88
CA ALA A 5 14.13 0.43 4.28
C ALA A 5 14.61 1.16 3.02
N GLU A 6 15.93 1.27 2.87
CA GLU A 6 16.56 1.92 1.71
C GLU A 6 17.61 1.01 1.09
N LEU A 7 17.52 0.78 -0.23
CA LEU A 7 18.41 -0.11 -0.97
C LEU A 7 18.68 0.43 -2.37
N GLY A 8 19.89 0.14 -2.88
CA GLY A 8 20.30 0.51 -4.23
C GLY A 8 20.71 1.96 -4.37
N THR A 9 20.99 2.36 -5.60
CA THR A 9 21.44 3.70 -5.99
C THR A 9 20.70 4.16 -7.26
N GLY A 10 20.90 5.41 -7.67
CA GLY A 10 20.28 5.98 -8.87
C GLY A 10 19.00 6.76 -8.59
N LYS A 11 18.07 6.76 -9.55
CA LYS A 11 16.83 7.53 -9.48
C LYS A 11 15.95 7.05 -8.30
N PRO A 12 15.44 7.97 -7.46
CA PRO A 12 14.61 7.62 -6.32
C PRO A 12 13.31 6.91 -6.72
N LEU A 13 12.97 5.84 -5.99
CA LEU A 13 11.72 5.12 -6.09
C LEU A 13 11.12 4.95 -4.70
N VAL A 14 9.98 5.58 -4.47
CA VAL A 14 9.25 5.52 -3.19
C VAL A 14 8.24 4.39 -3.21
N LEU A 15 8.22 3.56 -2.16
CA LEU A 15 7.25 2.47 -1.99
C LEU A 15 6.39 2.74 -0.74
N LEU A 16 5.06 2.74 -0.92
CA LEU A 16 4.05 3.03 0.12
C LEU A 16 3.13 1.82 0.33
N HIS A 17 3.12 1.28 1.54
CA HIS A 17 2.36 0.09 1.92
C HIS A 17 0.87 0.36 2.18
N GLY A 18 0.08 -0.71 2.27
CA GLY A 18 -1.34 -0.69 2.64
C GLY A 18 -1.57 -0.45 4.14
N ILE A 19 -2.83 -0.17 4.49
CA ILE A 19 -3.22 0.08 5.89
C ILE A 19 -2.89 -1.14 6.78
N GLY A 20 -2.37 -0.88 7.98
CA GLY A 20 -2.00 -1.92 8.94
C GLY A 20 -0.73 -2.70 8.59
N MET A 21 0.00 -2.31 7.56
CA MET A 21 1.26 -2.91 7.13
C MET A 21 2.47 -2.01 7.48
N SER A 22 3.66 -2.39 7.01
CA SER A 22 4.89 -1.62 7.09
C SER A 22 5.69 -1.75 5.78
N HIS A 23 6.86 -1.11 5.71
CA HIS A 23 7.81 -1.28 4.60
C HIS A 23 8.11 -2.76 4.27
N LYS A 24 7.96 -3.67 5.23
CA LYS A 24 8.19 -5.12 5.06
C LYS A 24 7.25 -5.76 4.03
N ALA A 25 6.12 -5.10 3.69
CA ALA A 25 5.25 -5.54 2.59
C ALA A 25 5.98 -5.62 1.24
N TRP A 26 7.05 -4.86 1.08
CA TRP A 26 7.85 -4.78 -0.12
C TRP A 26 9.08 -5.70 -0.11
N SER A 27 9.33 -6.42 1.00
CA SER A 27 10.50 -7.31 1.13
C SER A 27 10.66 -8.33 0.01
N PRO A 28 9.59 -8.90 -0.60
CA PRO A 28 9.76 -9.85 -1.69
C PRO A 28 10.37 -9.28 -2.97
N ILE A 29 10.27 -7.94 -3.18
CA ILE A 29 10.65 -7.31 -4.45
C ILE A 29 11.71 -6.22 -4.31
N ILE A 30 11.98 -5.72 -3.11
CA ILE A 30 12.88 -4.58 -2.90
C ILE A 30 14.29 -4.81 -3.46
N GLN A 31 14.84 -6.02 -3.32
CA GLN A 31 16.15 -6.37 -3.87
C GLN A 31 16.18 -6.35 -5.40
N GLN A 32 15.10 -6.75 -6.06
CA GLN A 32 15.03 -6.71 -7.51
C GLN A 32 14.95 -5.28 -8.02
N LEU A 33 14.10 -4.44 -7.42
CA LEU A 33 13.97 -3.02 -7.78
C LEU A 33 15.27 -2.25 -7.52
N SER A 34 16.00 -2.58 -6.46
CA SER A 34 17.24 -1.90 -6.08
C SER A 34 18.42 -2.13 -7.02
N LYS A 35 18.31 -3.06 -7.97
CA LYS A 35 19.34 -3.25 -9.00
C LYS A 35 19.46 -2.07 -9.97
N SER A 36 18.40 -1.28 -10.12
CA SER A 36 18.33 -0.14 -11.05
C SER A 36 17.81 1.15 -10.44
N ARG A 37 17.38 1.13 -9.17
CA ARG A 37 16.76 2.27 -8.47
C ARG A 37 17.30 2.42 -7.06
N ARG A 38 17.31 3.66 -6.56
CA ARG A 38 17.40 3.94 -5.13
C ARG A 38 16.01 3.77 -4.53
N VAL A 39 15.73 2.58 -4.00
CA VAL A 39 14.42 2.20 -3.47
C VAL A 39 14.30 2.64 -2.02
N MET A 40 13.23 3.35 -1.71
CA MET A 40 12.89 3.80 -0.36
C MET A 40 11.48 3.30 -0.01
N ALA A 41 11.40 2.22 0.75
CA ALA A 41 10.13 1.69 1.27
C ALA A 41 9.88 2.30 2.66
N PHE A 42 8.88 3.17 2.76
CA PHE A 42 8.54 3.88 3.99
C PHE A 42 7.52 3.11 4.84
N ASP A 43 7.68 3.22 6.15
CA ASP A 43 6.56 3.04 7.09
C ASP A 43 5.77 4.34 7.09
N VAL A 44 4.54 4.30 6.64
CA VAL A 44 3.65 5.49 6.63
C VAL A 44 3.36 5.90 8.08
N ALA A 45 3.26 7.21 8.35
CA ALA A 45 3.02 7.74 9.69
C ALA A 45 1.94 6.97 10.46
N GLY A 46 2.26 6.57 11.70
CA GLY A 46 1.40 5.77 12.57
C GLY A 46 1.31 4.30 12.23
N PHE A 47 2.21 3.80 11.37
CA PHE A 47 2.38 2.38 11.03
C PHE A 47 3.85 1.95 11.14
N GLY A 48 4.06 0.64 11.28
CA GLY A 48 5.40 0.08 11.48
C GLY A 48 6.11 0.74 12.66
N ASP A 49 7.32 1.23 12.42
CA ASP A 49 8.12 1.94 13.42
C ASP A 49 8.12 3.48 13.21
N SER A 50 7.24 4.00 12.33
CA SER A 50 7.08 5.44 12.13
C SER A 50 6.16 6.08 13.18
N PRO A 51 6.50 7.27 13.68
CA PRO A 51 5.61 8.01 14.58
C PRO A 51 4.32 8.42 13.85
N SER A 52 3.26 8.65 14.62
CA SER A 52 2.03 9.24 14.08
C SER A 52 2.24 10.72 13.71
N LEU A 53 1.29 11.30 12.94
CA LEU A 53 1.29 12.73 12.58
C LEU A 53 1.09 13.67 13.79
N GLY A 54 0.87 13.11 14.99
CA GLY A 54 0.51 13.84 16.18
C GLY A 54 -1.01 13.89 16.42
N ALA A 55 -1.40 14.14 17.67
CA ALA A 55 -2.79 14.04 18.10
C ALA A 55 -3.71 15.09 17.44
N SER A 56 -3.20 16.27 17.15
CA SER A 56 -3.95 17.39 16.54
C SER A 56 -4.12 17.28 15.02
N VAL A 57 -3.34 16.42 14.35
CA VAL A 57 -3.40 16.28 12.89
C VAL A 57 -4.22 15.05 12.51
N GLN A 58 -5.30 15.25 11.76
CA GLN A 58 -6.07 14.14 11.23
C GLN A 58 -5.25 13.37 10.18
N PRO A 59 -5.15 12.03 10.26
CA PRO A 59 -4.37 11.23 9.33
C PRO A 59 -5.11 10.98 8.00
N THR A 60 -5.58 12.06 7.35
CA THR A 60 -6.15 12.00 6.00
C THR A 60 -5.08 11.65 4.98
N ILE A 61 -5.46 11.16 3.80
CA ILE A 61 -4.51 10.87 2.71
C ILE A 61 -3.72 12.13 2.34
N HIS A 62 -4.39 13.29 2.24
CA HIS A 62 -3.73 14.56 1.97
C HIS A 62 -2.65 14.91 3.01
N ASN A 63 -2.96 14.79 4.31
CA ASN A 63 -2.00 15.09 5.38
C ASN A 63 -0.83 14.09 5.42
N LEU A 64 -1.09 12.82 5.06
CA LEU A 64 -0.04 11.80 4.92
C LEU A 64 0.91 12.11 3.76
N VAL A 65 0.36 12.55 2.61
CA VAL A 65 1.18 12.95 1.45
C VAL A 65 1.97 14.22 1.74
N SER A 66 1.37 15.22 2.41
CA SER A 66 2.10 16.40 2.88
C SER A 66 3.22 16.06 3.87
N ALA A 67 3.04 15.03 4.70
CA ALA A 67 4.10 14.55 5.59
C ALA A 67 5.19 13.80 4.82
N LEU A 68 4.81 12.97 3.83
CA LEU A 68 5.78 12.32 2.93
C LEU A 68 6.66 13.35 2.20
N GLU A 69 6.06 14.43 1.70
CA GLU A 69 6.82 15.52 1.07
C GLU A 69 7.88 16.12 2.02
N ARG A 70 7.51 16.37 3.27
CA ARG A 70 8.46 16.83 4.29
C ARG A 70 9.59 15.82 4.55
N GLU A 71 9.24 14.54 4.64
CA GLU A 71 10.24 13.47 4.81
C GLU A 71 11.21 13.40 3.62
N LEU A 72 10.71 13.50 2.38
CA LEU A 72 11.55 13.52 1.18
C LEU A 72 12.51 14.73 1.18
N LYS A 73 12.00 15.93 1.50
CA LYS A 73 12.83 17.14 1.63
C LYS A 73 13.91 17.00 2.71
N THR A 74 13.58 16.37 3.84
CA THR A 74 14.55 16.16 4.95
C THR A 74 15.72 15.25 4.53
N ILE A 75 15.50 14.34 3.58
CA ILE A 75 16.56 13.46 3.04
C ILE A 75 17.17 13.97 1.73
N GLY A 76 16.93 15.25 1.41
CA GLY A 76 17.55 15.94 0.27
C GLY A 76 16.87 15.68 -1.09
N ILE A 77 15.62 15.20 -1.09
CA ILE A 77 14.85 15.00 -2.31
C ILE A 77 13.83 16.12 -2.45
N HIS A 78 14.03 16.99 -3.42
CA HIS A 78 13.24 18.19 -3.67
C HIS A 78 12.43 18.11 -4.97
N GLU A 79 12.84 17.25 -5.89
CA GLU A 79 12.19 17.04 -7.18
C GLU A 79 11.13 15.93 -7.07
N PRO A 80 10.11 15.95 -7.96
CA PRO A 80 9.13 14.86 -8.05
C PRO A 80 9.80 13.50 -8.27
N VAL A 81 9.30 12.47 -7.60
CA VAL A 81 9.87 11.11 -7.61
C VAL A 81 8.89 10.07 -8.15
N ASP A 82 9.41 8.94 -8.59
CA ASP A 82 8.57 7.80 -8.92
C ASP A 82 7.96 7.20 -7.64
N ILE A 83 6.64 7.02 -7.60
CA ILE A 83 5.93 6.53 -6.41
C ILE A 83 5.12 5.28 -6.76
N VAL A 84 5.36 4.21 -6.00
CA VAL A 84 4.57 2.98 -6.06
C VAL A 84 3.82 2.80 -4.76
N GLY A 85 2.54 2.50 -4.84
CA GLY A 85 1.73 2.27 -3.65
C GLY A 85 0.79 1.09 -3.78
N ASN A 86 0.54 0.41 -2.65
CA ASN A 86 -0.48 -0.61 -2.57
C ASN A 86 -1.62 -0.16 -1.65
N SER A 87 -2.88 -0.39 -2.04
CA SER A 87 -4.06 -0.10 -1.23
C SER A 87 -4.12 1.37 -0.76
N MET A 88 -4.03 1.63 0.54
CA MET A 88 -3.89 2.98 1.10
C MET A 88 -2.67 3.72 0.51
N GLY A 89 -1.53 3.05 0.38
CA GLY A 89 -0.35 3.60 -0.28
C GLY A 89 -0.58 3.90 -1.76
N GLY A 90 -1.42 3.10 -2.44
CA GLY A 90 -1.86 3.38 -3.82
C GLY A 90 -2.67 4.67 -3.91
N TRP A 91 -3.59 4.91 -2.97
CA TRP A 91 -4.30 6.18 -2.88
C TRP A 91 -3.35 7.34 -2.57
N MET A 92 -2.40 7.15 -1.65
CA MET A 92 -1.37 8.18 -1.39
C MET A 92 -0.55 8.50 -2.65
N ALA A 93 -0.23 7.49 -3.48
CA ALA A 93 0.50 7.71 -4.74
C ALA A 93 -0.34 8.53 -5.75
N LEU A 94 -1.65 8.26 -5.86
CA LEU A 94 -2.57 9.07 -6.67
C LEU A 94 -2.65 10.51 -6.17
N GLU A 95 -2.76 10.71 -4.87
CA GLU A 95 -2.78 12.05 -4.26
C GLU A 95 -1.44 12.76 -4.46
N ALA A 96 -0.31 12.07 -4.35
CA ALA A 96 1.01 12.62 -4.61
C ALA A 96 1.17 13.10 -6.07
N ALA A 97 0.61 12.36 -7.05
CA ALA A 97 0.55 12.81 -8.43
C ALA A 97 -0.32 14.07 -8.58
N ARG A 98 -1.49 14.09 -7.92
CA ARG A 98 -2.42 15.22 -7.96
C ARG A 98 -1.81 16.53 -7.43
N VAL A 99 -0.93 16.44 -6.42
CA VAL A 99 -0.24 17.63 -5.84
C VAL A 99 1.13 17.90 -6.42
N GLY A 100 1.57 17.16 -7.46
CA GLY A 100 2.83 17.38 -8.17
C GLY A 100 4.08 16.80 -7.46
N LEU A 101 3.89 15.93 -6.46
CA LEU A 101 5.01 15.28 -5.76
C LEU A 101 5.55 14.04 -6.50
N ALA A 102 4.76 13.45 -7.40
CA ALA A 102 5.16 12.27 -8.16
C ALA A 102 5.55 12.63 -9.60
N SER A 103 6.63 12.03 -10.11
CA SER A 103 7.04 12.07 -11.52
C SER A 103 6.38 10.96 -12.35
N SER A 104 6.05 9.84 -11.72
CA SER A 104 5.22 8.77 -12.24
C SER A 104 4.59 7.98 -11.10
N VAL A 105 3.49 7.28 -11.38
CA VAL A 105 2.78 6.49 -10.36
C VAL A 105 2.47 5.08 -10.86
N VAL A 106 2.75 4.09 -10.01
CA VAL A 106 2.18 2.74 -10.12
C VAL A 106 1.35 2.45 -8.87
N ALA A 107 0.03 2.43 -9.01
CA ALA A 107 -0.91 2.14 -7.93
C ALA A 107 -1.44 0.71 -8.04
N ILE A 108 -1.09 -0.15 -7.07
CA ILE A 108 -1.52 -1.55 -7.01
C ILE A 108 -2.72 -1.64 -6.09
N SER A 109 -3.87 -2.04 -6.62
CA SER A 109 -5.14 -2.15 -5.88
C SER A 109 -5.41 -0.91 -5.01
N PRO A 110 -5.35 0.33 -5.57
CA PRO A 110 -5.49 1.55 -4.77
C PRO A 110 -6.86 1.61 -4.09
N ALA A 111 -6.86 2.00 -2.82
CA ALA A 111 -8.06 2.42 -2.12
C ALA A 111 -8.55 3.78 -2.65
N GLY A 112 -9.78 4.18 -2.31
CA GLY A 112 -10.31 5.49 -2.67
C GLY A 112 -11.03 5.56 -4.01
N LEU A 113 -10.89 4.57 -4.88
CA LEU A 113 -11.59 4.51 -6.16
C LEU A 113 -12.99 3.88 -5.99
N TRP A 114 -13.77 4.42 -5.08
CA TRP A 114 -15.17 4.06 -4.80
C TRP A 114 -16.02 5.33 -4.65
N ASP A 115 -17.30 5.20 -4.86
CA ASP A 115 -18.23 6.31 -4.60
C ASP A 115 -18.46 6.47 -3.09
N GLU A 116 -18.64 5.32 -2.40
CA GLU A 116 -18.71 5.24 -0.94
C GLU A 116 -17.79 4.13 -0.43
N SER A 117 -17.17 4.39 0.73
CA SER A 117 -16.29 3.38 1.36
C SER A 117 -17.05 2.10 1.67
N PRO A 118 -16.65 0.94 1.10
CA PRO A 118 -17.41 -0.29 1.23
C PRO A 118 -17.44 -0.82 2.66
N ALA A 119 -18.65 -1.09 3.19
CA ALA A 119 -18.81 -1.57 4.56
C ALA A 119 -18.08 -2.89 4.84
N HIS A 120 -17.98 -3.78 3.84
CA HIS A 120 -17.27 -5.06 4.00
C HIS A 120 -15.77 -4.87 4.24
N VAL A 121 -15.14 -3.84 3.67
CA VAL A 121 -13.72 -3.52 3.91
C VAL A 121 -13.53 -3.16 5.38
N LYS A 122 -14.38 -2.29 5.91
CA LYS A 122 -14.37 -1.93 7.34
C LYS A 122 -14.56 -3.17 8.21
N MET A 123 -15.55 -3.99 7.91
CA MET A 123 -15.85 -5.22 8.67
C MET A 123 -14.65 -6.18 8.70
N VAL A 124 -13.99 -6.43 7.56
CA VAL A 124 -12.81 -7.31 7.48
C VAL A 124 -11.70 -6.81 8.39
N PHE A 125 -11.34 -5.53 8.28
CA PHE A 125 -10.25 -4.98 9.07
C PHE A 125 -10.56 -4.91 10.57
N PHE A 126 -11.78 -4.53 10.98
CA PHE A 126 -12.19 -4.56 12.39
C PHE A 126 -12.20 -5.98 12.95
N SER A 127 -12.66 -6.97 12.17
CA SER A 127 -12.65 -8.38 12.60
C SER A 127 -11.23 -8.88 12.83
N LEU A 128 -10.31 -8.59 11.89
CA LEU A 128 -8.89 -8.95 12.03
C LEU A 128 -8.25 -8.28 13.25
N ARG A 129 -8.49 -6.97 13.43
CA ARG A 129 -7.94 -6.22 14.56
C ARG A 129 -8.43 -6.78 15.89
N ASN A 130 -9.73 -7.06 16.01
CA ASN A 130 -10.32 -7.65 17.21
C ASN A 130 -9.77 -9.06 17.46
N ALA A 131 -9.64 -9.90 16.44
CA ALA A 131 -9.05 -11.22 16.58
C ALA A 131 -7.62 -11.15 17.14
N ILE A 132 -6.78 -10.27 16.60
CA ILE A 132 -5.41 -10.08 17.07
C ILE A 132 -5.38 -9.51 18.48
N LYS A 133 -6.24 -8.53 18.81
CA LYS A 133 -6.29 -7.86 20.11
C LYS A 133 -6.76 -8.79 21.22
N PHE A 134 -7.82 -9.57 20.97
CA PHE A 134 -8.46 -10.40 22.01
C PHE A 134 -7.90 -11.83 22.05
N MET A 135 -7.29 -12.32 20.98
CA MET A 135 -6.71 -13.67 20.90
C MET A 135 -5.28 -13.66 20.32
N PRO A 136 -4.34 -12.91 20.89
CA PRO A 136 -3.02 -12.69 20.30
C PRO A 136 -2.23 -13.99 20.12
N ASN A 137 -2.23 -14.87 21.13
CA ASN A 137 -1.50 -16.13 21.08
C ASN A 137 -2.08 -17.10 20.05
N ILE A 138 -3.40 -17.19 19.95
CA ILE A 138 -4.09 -18.04 18.97
C ILE A 138 -3.81 -17.52 17.55
N SER A 139 -3.95 -16.22 17.33
CA SER A 139 -3.65 -15.59 16.03
C SER A 139 -2.21 -15.88 15.59
N ARG A 140 -1.24 -15.75 16.49
CA ARG A 140 0.17 -16.05 16.20
C ARG A 140 0.41 -17.52 15.93
N GLN A 141 -0.20 -18.44 16.69
CA GLN A 141 -0.09 -19.87 16.46
C GLN A 141 -0.68 -20.27 15.10
N MET A 142 -1.88 -19.79 14.78
CA MET A 142 -2.54 -20.07 13.51
C MET A 142 -1.72 -19.59 12.31
N MET A 143 -1.07 -18.43 12.39
CA MET A 143 -0.16 -17.94 11.37
C MET A 143 1.11 -18.81 11.21
N GLY A 144 1.40 -19.70 12.15
CA GLY A 144 2.44 -20.70 12.03
C GLY A 144 2.18 -21.74 10.93
N PHE A 145 0.92 -22.00 10.58
CA PHE A 145 0.51 -23.04 9.62
C PHE A 145 0.16 -22.44 8.26
N ALA A 146 0.76 -23.00 7.19
CA ALA A 146 0.58 -22.48 5.83
C ALA A 146 -0.88 -22.49 5.35
N LEU A 147 -1.64 -23.52 5.72
CA LEU A 147 -3.07 -23.61 5.37
C LEU A 147 -3.89 -22.50 6.03
N PHE A 148 -3.64 -22.20 7.30
CA PHE A 148 -4.33 -21.12 7.99
C PHE A 148 -3.95 -19.76 7.41
N ARG A 149 -2.68 -19.53 7.04
CA ARG A 149 -2.29 -18.30 6.34
C ARG A 149 -3.06 -18.13 5.03
N GLU A 150 -3.18 -19.20 4.23
CA GLU A 150 -3.94 -19.14 2.97
C GLU A 150 -5.41 -18.77 3.20
N LEU A 151 -6.06 -19.38 4.20
CA LEU A 151 -7.47 -19.15 4.49
C LEU A 151 -7.73 -17.77 5.13
N LEU A 152 -6.96 -17.42 6.16
CA LEU A 152 -7.18 -16.19 6.93
C LEU A 152 -6.80 -14.94 6.13
N LEU A 153 -5.79 -15.05 5.26
CA LEU A 153 -5.32 -13.94 4.44
C LEU A 153 -6.00 -13.87 3.07
N ALA A 154 -6.91 -14.82 2.75
CA ALA A 154 -7.59 -14.85 1.46
C ALA A 154 -8.31 -13.55 1.11
N ILE A 155 -9.01 -12.91 2.06
CA ILE A 155 -9.70 -11.65 1.80
C ILE A 155 -8.75 -10.45 1.87
N PRO A 156 -7.96 -10.25 2.95
CA PRO A 156 -7.14 -9.04 3.09
C PRO A 156 -5.93 -8.99 2.15
N ILE A 157 -5.42 -10.15 1.71
CA ILE A 157 -4.23 -10.21 0.83
C ILE A 157 -4.59 -10.80 -0.54
N GLY A 158 -5.55 -11.71 -0.58
CA GLY A 158 -5.89 -12.51 -1.75
C GLY A 158 -5.19 -13.86 -1.74
N THR A 159 -4.91 -14.41 -2.92
CA THR A 159 -4.23 -15.70 -3.05
C THR A 159 -2.73 -15.61 -2.75
N GLY A 160 -2.15 -16.65 -2.18
CA GLY A 160 -0.71 -16.76 -1.92
C GLY A 160 -0.31 -16.60 -0.46
N GLY A 161 -1.23 -16.66 0.49
CA GLY A 161 -0.95 -16.60 1.91
C GLY A 161 0.03 -17.69 2.37
N ARG A 162 0.02 -18.87 1.73
CA ARG A 162 1.00 -19.94 2.00
C ARG A 162 2.43 -19.61 1.57
N ASN A 163 2.63 -18.69 0.63
CA ASN A 163 3.94 -18.25 0.18
C ASN A 163 4.59 -17.26 1.16
N ILE A 164 3.80 -16.66 2.04
CA ILE A 164 4.30 -15.79 3.11
C ILE A 164 5.03 -16.67 4.12
N SER A 165 6.28 -16.35 4.44
CA SER A 165 7.00 -17.07 5.48
C SER A 165 6.31 -16.93 6.85
N ARG A 166 6.53 -17.88 7.76
CA ARG A 166 6.04 -17.74 9.15
C ARG A 166 6.53 -16.44 9.79
N LYS A 167 7.78 -16.06 9.53
CA LYS A 167 8.38 -14.83 10.05
C LYS A 167 7.64 -13.60 9.54
N ASP A 168 7.38 -13.51 8.23
CA ASP A 168 6.70 -12.36 7.64
C ASP A 168 5.24 -12.27 8.07
N ALA A 169 4.56 -13.42 8.23
CA ALA A 169 3.20 -13.45 8.75
C ALA A 169 3.12 -12.95 10.21
N LEU A 170 4.09 -13.34 11.05
CA LEU A 170 4.17 -12.84 12.43
C LEU A 170 4.52 -11.36 12.47
N ASN A 171 5.45 -10.89 11.63
CA ASN A 171 5.75 -9.47 11.47
C ASN A 171 4.49 -8.68 11.08
N SER A 172 3.67 -9.20 10.16
CA SER A 172 2.42 -8.54 9.74
C SER A 172 1.41 -8.42 10.88
N ILE A 173 1.30 -9.44 11.77
CA ILE A 173 0.49 -9.35 12.99
C ILE A 173 1.03 -8.25 13.91
N ASP A 174 2.34 -8.21 14.13
CA ASP A 174 2.96 -7.23 15.01
C ASP A 174 2.78 -5.80 14.47
N ASP A 175 3.02 -5.60 13.17
CA ASP A 175 2.81 -4.31 12.51
C ASP A 175 1.35 -3.86 12.59
N PHE A 176 0.40 -4.78 12.37
CA PHE A 176 -1.03 -4.47 12.48
C PHE A 176 -1.47 -4.14 13.93
N SER A 177 -0.88 -4.84 14.91
CA SER A 177 -1.15 -4.60 16.34
C SER A 177 -0.64 -3.24 16.79
N LYS A 178 0.53 -2.82 16.29
CA LYS A 178 1.19 -1.55 16.61
C LYS A 178 0.60 -0.34 15.89
N ALA A 179 -0.28 -0.54 14.91
CA ALA A 179 -0.85 0.54 14.09
C ALA A 179 -1.67 1.52 14.93
N THR A 180 -1.03 2.57 15.46
CA THR A 180 -1.62 3.53 16.41
C THR A 180 -2.73 4.38 15.79
N ASP A 181 -2.58 4.74 14.52
CA ASP A 181 -3.53 5.59 13.81
C ASP A 181 -4.58 4.81 13.01
N PHE A 182 -4.63 3.48 13.16
CA PHE A 182 -5.55 2.65 12.38
C PHE A 182 -7.01 3.10 12.52
N ASP A 183 -7.51 3.22 13.75
CA ASP A 183 -8.91 3.56 14.02
C ASP A 183 -9.24 5.00 13.56
N ARG A 184 -8.30 5.94 13.75
CA ARG A 184 -8.44 7.34 13.29
C ARG A 184 -8.50 7.45 11.76
N LYS A 185 -7.73 6.64 11.04
CA LYS A 185 -7.74 6.59 9.57
C LYS A 185 -9.03 6.01 9.03
N PHE A 186 -9.52 4.91 9.63
CA PHE A 186 -10.78 4.29 9.23
C PHE A 186 -12.01 5.15 9.52
N ALA A 187 -11.98 6.02 10.54
CA ALA A 187 -13.07 6.94 10.83
C ALA A 187 -13.28 7.98 9.71
N ASN A 188 -12.23 8.33 8.96
CA ASN A 188 -12.22 9.42 7.98
C ASN A 188 -11.91 8.93 6.55
N VAL A 189 -12.35 7.72 6.19
CA VAL A 189 -12.16 7.19 4.84
C VAL A 189 -13.15 7.83 3.88
N GLY A 190 -12.66 8.82 3.12
CA GLY A 190 -13.37 9.43 1.99
C GLY A 190 -13.17 8.65 0.69
N ARG A 191 -13.15 9.36 -0.43
CA ARG A 191 -12.81 8.85 -1.76
C ARG A 191 -11.74 9.73 -2.41
N PHE A 192 -11.06 9.19 -3.44
CA PHE A 192 -10.16 9.97 -4.28
C PHE A 192 -10.97 10.90 -5.19
N ILE A 193 -10.58 12.16 -5.26
CA ILE A 193 -11.25 13.21 -6.07
C ILE A 193 -10.17 14.10 -6.71
N GLY A 194 -10.47 14.61 -7.91
CA GLY A 194 -9.64 15.61 -8.58
C GLY A 194 -8.40 15.06 -9.27
N GLY A 195 -8.41 13.79 -9.68
CA GLY A 195 -7.29 13.21 -10.41
C GLY A 195 -7.33 13.38 -11.92
N LYS A 196 -8.39 13.98 -12.49
CA LYS A 196 -8.52 14.18 -13.95
C LYS A 196 -7.39 15.01 -14.55
N ASP A 197 -6.86 15.94 -13.77
CA ASP A 197 -5.81 16.86 -14.22
C ASP A 197 -4.38 16.32 -14.00
N ILE A 198 -4.23 15.08 -13.54
CA ILE A 198 -2.92 14.45 -13.42
C ILE A 198 -2.31 14.27 -14.80
N GLN A 199 -1.09 14.80 -15.01
CA GLN A 199 -0.38 14.76 -16.29
C GLN A 199 0.74 13.73 -16.34
N VAL A 200 1.20 13.25 -15.18
CA VAL A 200 2.31 12.31 -15.10
C VAL A 200 1.87 10.89 -15.52
N PRO A 201 2.80 10.04 -15.98
CA PRO A 201 2.51 8.64 -16.26
C PRO A 201 1.85 7.96 -15.06
N LEU A 202 0.67 7.38 -15.29
CA LEU A 202 -0.16 6.77 -14.26
C LEU A 202 -0.56 5.35 -14.66
N THR A 203 -0.11 4.38 -13.90
CA THR A 203 -0.51 2.98 -14.05
C THR A 203 -1.29 2.52 -12.82
N ILE A 204 -2.45 1.92 -13.04
CA ILE A 204 -3.27 1.31 -12.00
C ILE A 204 -3.42 -0.18 -12.32
N ALA A 205 -3.10 -1.04 -11.34
CA ALA A 205 -3.21 -2.48 -11.47
C ALA A 205 -4.14 -3.05 -10.40
N PHE A 206 -5.28 -3.63 -10.79
CA PHE A 206 -6.14 -4.41 -9.92
C PHE A 206 -6.06 -5.88 -10.27
N GLY A 207 -5.69 -6.71 -9.32
CA GLY A 207 -5.66 -8.15 -9.51
C GLY A 207 -7.05 -8.75 -9.73
N THR A 208 -7.16 -9.74 -10.64
CA THR A 208 -8.46 -10.39 -10.92
C THR A 208 -9.02 -11.17 -9.72
N LYS A 209 -8.19 -11.45 -8.70
CA LYS A 209 -8.57 -12.09 -7.43
C LYS A 209 -8.47 -11.15 -6.23
N ASP A 210 -8.59 -9.84 -6.46
CA ASP A 210 -8.75 -8.88 -5.36
C ASP A 210 -10.17 -8.97 -4.79
N TRP A 211 -10.32 -9.73 -3.72
CA TRP A 211 -11.60 -9.92 -3.04
C TRP A 211 -11.90 -8.84 -2.00
N LEU A 212 -10.89 -8.04 -1.65
CA LEU A 212 -11.06 -6.91 -0.74
C LEU A 212 -11.61 -5.69 -1.46
N LEU A 213 -10.97 -5.26 -2.55
CA LEU A 213 -11.39 -4.11 -3.37
C LEU A 213 -12.00 -4.61 -4.69
N ARG A 214 -13.24 -5.12 -4.58
CA ARG A 214 -13.93 -5.76 -5.70
C ARG A 214 -14.26 -4.78 -6.83
N LYS A 215 -14.16 -5.24 -8.08
CA LYS A 215 -14.39 -4.46 -9.30
C LYS A 215 -15.70 -3.66 -9.29
N LYS A 216 -16.78 -4.26 -8.81
CA LYS A 216 -18.13 -3.66 -8.81
C LYS A 216 -18.20 -2.33 -8.04
N ASN A 217 -17.47 -2.22 -6.91
CA ASN A 217 -17.67 -1.13 -5.95
C ASN A 217 -16.43 -0.31 -5.66
N CYS A 218 -15.23 -0.75 -6.11
CA CYS A 218 -13.96 -0.18 -5.68
C CYS A 218 -13.03 0.20 -6.84
N GLN A 219 -13.52 0.19 -8.08
CA GLN A 219 -12.71 0.45 -9.27
C GLN A 219 -13.39 1.49 -10.17
N ASN A 220 -13.90 2.56 -9.57
CA ASN A 220 -14.47 3.70 -10.27
C ASN A 220 -13.35 4.53 -10.90
N LYS A 221 -13.46 4.79 -12.20
CA LYS A 221 -12.47 5.54 -12.99
C LYS A 221 -12.85 7.01 -13.21
N SER A 222 -14.00 7.45 -12.72
CA SER A 222 -14.57 8.78 -13.02
C SER A 222 -13.69 9.95 -12.63
N GLU A 223 -12.81 9.75 -11.64
CA GLU A 223 -11.86 10.77 -11.16
C GLU A 223 -10.43 10.59 -11.71
N LEU A 224 -10.22 9.68 -12.66
CA LEU A 224 -8.91 9.41 -13.24
C LEU A 224 -8.77 10.12 -14.59
N PRO A 225 -7.53 10.45 -15.02
CA PRO A 225 -7.28 11.01 -16.35
C PRO A 225 -7.48 9.95 -17.43
N ASP A 226 -7.79 10.40 -18.66
CA ASP A 226 -8.04 9.49 -19.80
C ASP A 226 -6.82 8.64 -20.19
N HIS A 227 -5.61 9.14 -19.95
CA HIS A 227 -4.36 8.46 -20.28
C HIS A 227 -3.93 7.38 -19.27
N VAL A 228 -4.75 7.09 -18.24
CA VAL A 228 -4.42 6.07 -17.24
C VAL A 228 -4.19 4.70 -17.90
N ASN A 229 -3.02 4.12 -17.64
CA ASN A 229 -2.73 2.73 -18.01
C ASN A 229 -3.39 1.79 -16.99
N TRP A 230 -4.54 1.21 -17.36
CA TRP A 230 -5.31 0.33 -16.50
C TRP A 230 -5.03 -1.13 -16.78
N LEU A 231 -4.54 -1.87 -15.80
CA LEU A 231 -4.14 -3.27 -15.89
C LEU A 231 -4.96 -4.15 -14.96
N GLU A 232 -5.30 -5.35 -15.40
CA GLU A 232 -5.98 -6.37 -14.61
C GLU A 232 -5.13 -7.68 -14.57
N PRO A 233 -4.02 -7.71 -13.83
CA PRO A 233 -3.13 -8.87 -13.80
C PRO A 233 -3.88 -10.11 -13.31
N ARG A 234 -3.74 -11.19 -14.09
CA ARG A 234 -4.42 -12.45 -13.79
C ARG A 234 -3.88 -13.06 -12.49
N ASP A 235 -4.79 -13.60 -11.69
CA ASP A 235 -4.49 -14.30 -10.43
C ASP A 235 -3.83 -13.46 -9.32
N TRP A 236 -3.66 -12.15 -9.50
CA TRP A 236 -3.23 -11.30 -8.41
C TRP A 236 -4.38 -11.05 -7.43
N GLY A 237 -4.06 -11.09 -6.12
CA GLY A 237 -4.93 -10.64 -5.03
C GLY A 237 -4.68 -9.16 -4.70
N HIS A 238 -5.16 -8.74 -3.52
CA HIS A 238 -5.03 -7.35 -3.06
C HIS A 238 -3.58 -6.94 -2.78
N VAL A 239 -2.74 -7.88 -2.30
CA VAL A 239 -1.31 -7.65 -2.02
C VAL A 239 -0.49 -8.71 -2.77
N PRO A 240 -0.17 -8.49 -4.06
CA PRO A 240 0.39 -9.53 -4.92
C PRO A 240 1.88 -9.81 -4.72
N MET A 241 2.61 -8.97 -3.95
CA MET A 241 4.07 -9.03 -3.81
C MET A 241 4.60 -10.39 -3.35
N TRP A 242 3.85 -11.14 -2.52
CA TRP A 242 4.23 -12.49 -2.10
C TRP A 242 3.79 -13.60 -3.07
N LYS A 243 2.75 -13.32 -3.86
CA LYS A 243 2.22 -14.30 -4.82
C LYS A 243 3.04 -14.34 -6.10
N ASP A 244 3.38 -13.17 -6.62
CA ASP A 244 4.08 -12.99 -7.89
C ASP A 244 5.11 -11.85 -7.79
N PRO A 245 6.19 -12.05 -7.01
CA PRO A 245 7.19 -11.01 -6.82
C PRO A 245 7.84 -10.55 -8.12
N GLN A 246 8.12 -11.50 -9.05
CA GLN A 246 8.72 -11.16 -10.33
C GLN A 246 7.78 -10.29 -11.18
N GLY A 247 6.53 -10.73 -11.36
CA GLY A 247 5.56 -9.98 -12.17
C GLY A 247 5.26 -8.60 -11.60
N VAL A 248 5.23 -8.44 -10.25
CA VAL A 248 5.07 -7.13 -9.61
C VAL A 248 6.26 -6.22 -9.88
N ALA A 249 7.49 -6.73 -9.72
CA ALA A 249 8.68 -5.93 -9.96
C ALA A 249 8.81 -5.53 -11.44
N ASP A 250 8.53 -6.43 -12.37
CA ASP A 250 8.55 -6.15 -13.81
C ASP A 250 7.50 -5.13 -14.22
N LEU A 251 6.27 -5.25 -13.64
CA LEU A 251 5.22 -4.26 -13.87
C LEU A 251 5.66 -2.87 -13.38
N ILE A 252 6.25 -2.78 -12.19
CA ILE A 252 6.76 -1.52 -11.64
C ILE A 252 7.83 -0.94 -12.57
N LEU A 253 8.90 -1.69 -12.85
CA LEU A 253 10.04 -1.20 -13.64
C LEU A 253 9.67 -0.79 -15.08
N LYS A 254 8.65 -1.44 -15.66
CA LYS A 254 8.13 -1.10 -16.99
C LYS A 254 7.34 0.21 -17.03
N ASN A 255 6.73 0.61 -15.90
CA ASN A 255 5.73 1.69 -15.85
C ASN A 255 6.16 2.90 -15.02
N ILE A 256 7.39 2.94 -14.51
CA ILE A 256 7.99 4.14 -13.91
C ILE A 256 8.85 4.87 -14.94
N SER A 257 9.12 6.15 -14.68
CA SER A 257 9.92 6.98 -15.60
C SER A 257 11.35 6.42 -15.78
N ALA A 258 11.87 6.43 -16.99
CA ALA A 258 13.23 5.97 -17.31
C ALA A 258 14.34 6.73 -16.57
#